data_450af214e95b39a846afede17fd6ffa3
#
_entry.id   450af214e95b39a846afede17fd6ffa3
#
_cell.length_a   1.000
_cell.length_b   1.000
_cell.length_c   1.000
_cell.angle_alpha   90.00
_cell.angle_beta   90.00
_cell.angle_gamma   90.00
#
_symmetry.space_group_name_H-M   'P 1'
#
loop_
_entity.id
_entity.type
_entity.pdbx_description
1 polymer ?
#
loop_
_entity_poly.entity_id
_entity_poly.type
_entity_poly.pdbx_seq_one_letter_code
_entity_poly.pdbx_strand_id
1 'polypeptide(L)'
;LTPPAERVSEPTSDPDIEVRTYFARGRNALIARGDFSEIFAAWYLHRMDHGIEIPAAMEDPAREAIASITLHSASRPWKEACAWTVKFPEPRLNVFAAADNHTGSVIANFQTSDLQPIGEGMFYADVVEDAKPPRRSVVDFREKSFLRAVEVFYSQSEQRLVRFFWHGEEDLVMVAAQPDCDEEWLAGLTQDSIRTLDRDVELSLLEKRQFTFRCGCNQERMLDFMSPVFQRQADELFHGDPSISVLCPRCGARHILTREALEARTSKPSHE
;
A
#
# COMPACT_ATOMS: atom_id res chain seq x y z
N LEU A 1 -2.43 -49.09 21.85
CA LEU A 1 -3.09 -47.81 21.58
C LEU A 1 -2.00 -46.82 21.16
N THR A 2 -1.84 -46.64 19.85
CA THR A 2 -0.92 -45.67 19.25
C THR A 2 -1.56 -44.27 19.31
N PRO A 3 -0.87 -43.23 19.76
CA PRO A 3 -1.41 -41.88 19.77
C PRO A 3 -1.63 -41.40 18.33
N PRO A 4 -2.67 -40.58 18.06
CA PRO A 4 -2.91 -40.05 16.73
C PRO A 4 -1.76 -39.14 16.32
N ALA A 5 -1.31 -39.29 15.06
CA ALA A 5 -0.29 -38.45 14.45
C ALA A 5 -0.76 -36.98 14.45
N GLU A 6 0.04 -36.12 15.07
CA GLU A 6 -0.12 -34.68 14.93
C GLU A 6 -0.08 -34.31 13.44
N ARG A 7 -1.17 -33.77 12.95
CA ARG A 7 -1.17 -33.11 11.63
C ARG A 7 -0.26 -31.89 11.71
N VAL A 8 0.92 -32.01 11.14
CA VAL A 8 1.74 -30.85 10.80
C VAL A 8 0.89 -30.02 9.82
N SER A 9 0.38 -28.90 10.29
CA SER A 9 -0.24 -27.92 9.42
C SER A 9 0.84 -27.42 8.45
N GLU A 10 0.67 -27.70 7.15
CA GLU A 10 1.46 -27.06 6.10
C GLU A 10 1.34 -25.54 6.28
N PRO A 11 2.44 -24.79 6.12
CA PRO A 11 2.35 -23.33 6.16
C PRO A 11 1.39 -22.91 5.04
N THR A 12 0.23 -22.40 5.41
CA THR A 12 -0.68 -21.75 4.47
C THR A 12 0.12 -20.58 3.89
N SER A 13 0.43 -20.64 2.60
CA SER A 13 0.99 -19.48 1.88
C SER A 13 0.04 -18.31 2.06
N ASP A 14 0.58 -17.14 2.44
CA ASP A 14 -0.23 -15.92 2.48
C ASP A 14 -0.98 -15.79 1.15
N PRO A 15 -2.27 -15.39 1.16
CA PRO A 15 -3.03 -15.22 -0.07
C PRO A 15 -2.36 -14.17 -0.94
N ASP A 16 -2.09 -14.50 -2.18
CA ASP A 16 -1.45 -13.63 -3.16
C ASP A 16 -2.33 -13.45 -4.40
N ILE A 17 -2.13 -12.33 -5.10
CA ILE A 17 -2.79 -12.04 -6.36
C ILE A 17 -1.78 -11.92 -7.49
N GLU A 18 -2.19 -12.26 -8.71
CA GLU A 18 -1.43 -12.02 -9.93
C GLU A 18 -1.86 -10.70 -10.58
N VAL A 19 -0.95 -9.73 -10.64
CA VAL A 19 -1.10 -8.53 -11.45
C VAL A 19 -0.47 -8.74 -12.80
N ARG A 20 -1.22 -8.46 -13.86
CA ARG A 20 -0.77 -8.55 -15.25
C ARG A 20 -0.59 -7.17 -15.84
N THR A 21 0.53 -6.97 -16.53
CA THR A 21 0.77 -5.75 -17.30
C THR A 21 0.79 -6.06 -18.79
N TYR A 22 0.15 -5.19 -19.57
CA TYR A 22 0.01 -5.31 -21.01
C TYR A 22 0.43 -4.01 -21.70
N PHE A 23 0.89 -4.13 -22.92
CA PHE A 23 1.04 -3.01 -23.83
C PHE A 23 -0.14 -2.97 -24.81
N ALA A 24 -0.83 -1.86 -24.89
CA ALA A 24 -1.91 -1.60 -25.84
C ALA A 24 -1.32 -1.16 -27.16
N ARG A 25 -1.27 -2.08 -28.13
CA ARG A 25 -0.69 -1.83 -29.45
C ARG A 25 -1.51 -0.79 -30.23
N GLY A 26 -0.82 0.09 -30.94
CA GLY A 26 -1.44 1.17 -31.71
C GLY A 26 -2.06 2.29 -30.85
N ARG A 27 -2.00 2.18 -29.50
CA ARG A 27 -2.42 3.23 -28.56
C ARG A 27 -1.27 3.74 -27.69
N ASN A 28 -0.15 3.06 -27.67
CA ASN A 28 1.03 3.35 -26.87
C ASN A 28 0.65 3.63 -25.39
N ALA A 29 -0.10 2.71 -24.80
CA ALA A 29 -0.51 2.76 -23.42
C ALA A 29 -0.12 1.46 -22.69
N LEU A 30 0.22 1.58 -21.42
CA LEU A 30 0.43 0.45 -20.52
C LEU A 30 -0.86 0.20 -19.73
N ILE A 31 -1.27 -1.06 -19.67
CA ILE A 31 -2.43 -1.48 -18.89
C ILE A 31 -1.93 -2.41 -17.79
N ALA A 32 -2.24 -2.08 -16.54
CA ALA A 32 -2.02 -2.97 -15.41
C ALA A 32 -3.38 -3.36 -14.83
N ARG A 33 -3.56 -4.66 -14.52
CA ARG A 33 -4.85 -5.21 -14.07
C ARG A 33 -4.63 -6.32 -13.05
N GLY A 34 -5.51 -6.38 -12.03
CA GLY A 34 -5.55 -7.44 -11.04
C GLY A 34 -6.91 -7.55 -10.37
N ASP A 35 -7.27 -8.77 -10.00
CA ASP A 35 -8.36 -9.05 -9.07
C ASP A 35 -7.79 -8.97 -7.65
N PHE A 36 -8.36 -8.10 -6.83
CA PHE A 36 -7.86 -7.77 -5.49
C PHE A 36 -8.61 -8.48 -4.36
N SER A 37 -9.52 -9.41 -4.66
CA SER A 37 -10.34 -10.13 -3.67
C SER A 37 -9.51 -10.71 -2.52
N GLU A 38 -8.44 -11.42 -2.83
CA GLU A 38 -7.58 -12.05 -1.82
C GLU A 38 -6.79 -11.03 -0.98
N ILE A 39 -6.30 -9.94 -1.59
CA ILE A 39 -5.63 -8.86 -0.86
C ILE A 39 -6.60 -8.13 0.06
N PHE A 40 -7.84 -7.87 -0.39
CA PHE A 40 -8.86 -7.24 0.44
C PHE A 40 -9.28 -8.14 1.59
N ALA A 41 -9.43 -9.45 1.35
CA ALA A 41 -9.68 -10.41 2.41
C ALA A 41 -8.53 -10.44 3.44
N ALA A 42 -7.28 -10.49 3.00
CA ALA A 42 -6.11 -10.46 3.88
C ALA A 42 -6.02 -9.14 4.67
N TRP A 43 -6.29 -8.00 4.05
CA TRP A 43 -6.37 -6.70 4.71
C TRP A 43 -7.49 -6.65 5.76
N TYR A 44 -8.67 -7.19 5.43
CA TYR A 44 -9.77 -7.28 6.37
C TYR A 44 -9.41 -8.13 7.60
N LEU A 45 -8.83 -9.32 7.39
CA LEU A 45 -8.38 -10.20 8.48
C LEU A 45 -7.30 -9.51 9.33
N HIS A 46 -6.34 -8.84 8.72
CA HIS A 46 -5.35 -8.04 9.43
C HIS A 46 -5.98 -6.99 10.35
N ARG A 47 -7.01 -6.29 9.88
CA ARG A 47 -7.75 -5.31 10.69
C ARG A 47 -8.43 -5.97 11.89
N MET A 48 -9.08 -7.12 11.66
CA MET A 48 -9.74 -7.87 12.74
C MET A 48 -8.75 -8.33 13.79
N ASP A 49 -7.62 -8.90 13.39
CA ASP A 49 -6.59 -9.42 14.29
C ASP A 49 -5.96 -8.32 15.17
N HIS A 50 -5.86 -7.10 14.64
CA HIS A 50 -5.23 -5.98 15.33
C HIS A 50 -6.22 -4.96 15.90
N GLY A 51 -7.53 -5.20 15.80
CA GLY A 51 -8.58 -4.30 16.29
C GLY A 51 -8.53 -2.93 15.61
N ILE A 52 -8.26 -2.91 14.28
CA ILE A 52 -8.20 -1.67 13.50
C ILE A 52 -9.59 -1.38 12.95
N GLU A 53 -10.21 -0.34 13.47
CA GLU A 53 -11.51 0.14 13.00
C GLU A 53 -11.32 1.31 12.03
N ILE A 54 -12.02 1.28 10.89
CA ILE A 54 -12.16 2.41 10.00
C ILE A 54 -13.63 2.70 9.75
N PRO A 55 -14.04 3.97 9.62
CA PRO A 55 -15.42 4.30 9.27
C PRO A 55 -15.82 3.67 7.92
N ALA A 56 -17.08 3.23 7.79
CA ALA A 56 -17.57 2.61 6.56
C ALA A 56 -17.35 3.49 5.30
N ALA A 57 -17.43 4.81 5.43
CA ALA A 57 -17.16 5.74 4.34
C ALA A 57 -15.69 5.73 3.85
N MET A 58 -14.78 5.09 4.59
CA MET A 58 -13.36 4.97 4.26
C MET A 58 -13.00 3.62 3.64
N GLU A 59 -13.94 2.67 3.54
CA GLU A 59 -13.70 1.35 2.95
C GLU A 59 -13.29 1.48 1.46
N ASP A 60 -14.05 2.24 0.66
CA ASP A 60 -13.75 2.44 -0.76
C ASP A 60 -12.40 3.16 -0.97
N PRO A 61 -12.11 4.31 -0.33
CA PRO A 61 -10.78 4.92 -0.40
C PRO A 61 -9.64 3.99 0.01
N ALA A 62 -9.88 3.10 0.98
CA ALA A 62 -8.89 2.13 1.42
C ALA A 62 -8.61 1.06 0.35
N ARG A 63 -9.65 0.50 -0.24
CA ARG A 63 -9.53 -0.46 -1.35
C ARG A 63 -8.87 0.19 -2.58
N GLU A 64 -9.27 1.43 -2.91
CA GLU A 64 -8.65 2.22 -3.97
C GLU A 64 -7.16 2.44 -3.73
N ALA A 65 -6.75 2.74 -2.50
CA ALA A 65 -5.33 2.94 -2.15
C ALA A 65 -4.51 1.66 -2.30
N ILE A 66 -4.99 0.55 -1.75
CA ILE A 66 -4.31 -0.75 -1.85
C ILE A 66 -4.18 -1.18 -3.31
N ALA A 67 -5.27 -1.14 -4.07
CA ALA A 67 -5.27 -1.60 -5.44
C ALA A 67 -4.43 -0.70 -6.36
N SER A 68 -4.58 0.63 -6.25
CA SER A 68 -3.85 1.55 -7.13
C SER A 68 -2.35 1.59 -6.86
N ILE A 69 -1.87 1.51 -5.60
CA ILE A 69 -0.43 1.42 -5.31
C ILE A 69 0.16 0.11 -5.84
N THR A 70 -0.60 -0.98 -5.80
CA THR A 70 -0.18 -2.27 -6.33
C THR A 70 -0.02 -2.21 -7.86
N LEU A 71 -1.01 -1.67 -8.58
CA LEU A 71 -0.93 -1.50 -10.03
C LEU A 71 0.16 -0.52 -10.43
N HIS A 72 0.31 0.58 -9.69
CA HIS A 72 1.43 1.51 -9.87
C HIS A 72 2.77 0.78 -9.75
N SER A 73 2.96 0.04 -8.67
CA SER A 73 4.20 -0.71 -8.42
C SER A 73 4.45 -1.76 -9.51
N ALA A 74 3.43 -2.52 -9.92
CA ALA A 74 3.54 -3.50 -10.99
C ALA A 74 3.96 -2.89 -12.33
N SER A 75 3.69 -1.59 -12.55
CA SER A 75 4.10 -0.83 -13.75
C SER A 75 5.51 -0.24 -13.66
N ARG A 76 6.21 -0.43 -12.54
CA ARG A 76 7.53 0.13 -12.24
C ARG A 76 8.62 -0.95 -12.30
N PRO A 77 9.92 -0.56 -12.34
CA PRO A 77 11.03 -1.52 -12.30
C PRO A 77 10.99 -2.45 -11.08
N TRP A 78 11.48 -3.70 -11.25
CA TRP A 78 11.48 -4.73 -10.22
C TRP A 78 12.21 -4.36 -8.93
N LYS A 79 13.18 -3.44 -8.99
CA LYS A 79 14.00 -3.02 -7.83
C LYS A 79 13.42 -1.83 -7.09
N GLU A 80 12.28 -1.31 -7.50
CA GLU A 80 11.65 -0.16 -6.86
C GLU A 80 10.64 -0.61 -5.80
N ALA A 81 10.70 0.06 -4.64
CA ALA A 81 9.63 0.10 -3.66
C ALA A 81 9.01 1.49 -3.67
N CYS A 82 7.68 1.55 -3.71
CA CYS A 82 6.91 2.78 -3.77
C CYS A 82 6.09 2.95 -2.49
N ALA A 83 6.01 4.17 -1.98
CA ALA A 83 5.13 4.50 -0.85
C ALA A 83 4.44 5.83 -1.10
N TRP A 84 3.15 5.88 -0.81
CA TRP A 84 2.32 7.07 -0.87
C TRP A 84 1.84 7.47 0.52
N THR A 85 1.89 8.76 0.81
CA THR A 85 1.19 9.38 1.93
C THR A 85 0.26 10.42 1.38
N VAL A 86 -1.05 10.17 1.46
CA VAL A 86 -2.07 11.05 0.90
C VAL A 86 -2.91 11.63 2.03
N LYS A 87 -2.97 12.95 2.10
CA LYS A 87 -3.70 13.67 3.13
C LYS A 87 -4.89 14.39 2.51
N PHE A 88 -6.10 14.05 2.96
CA PHE A 88 -7.33 14.73 2.55
C PHE A 88 -7.75 15.76 3.59
N PRO A 89 -8.16 16.98 3.16
CA PRO A 89 -8.66 18.01 4.08
C PRO A 89 -10.07 17.71 4.56
N GLU A 90 -10.93 17.12 3.69
CA GLU A 90 -12.34 16.86 3.98
C GLU A 90 -12.86 15.66 3.14
N PRO A 91 -13.31 14.56 3.80
CA PRO A 91 -13.14 14.32 5.23
C PRO A 91 -11.66 14.22 5.58
N ARG A 92 -11.27 14.59 6.82
CA ARG A 92 -9.87 14.47 7.25
C ARG A 92 -9.46 13.02 7.28
N LEU A 93 -8.52 12.69 6.42
CA LEU A 93 -8.02 11.34 6.25
C LEU A 93 -6.55 11.38 5.86
N ASN A 94 -5.71 10.64 6.56
CA ASN A 94 -4.37 10.31 6.08
C ASN A 94 -4.35 8.86 5.64
N VAL A 95 -3.90 8.64 4.42
CA VAL A 95 -3.69 7.31 3.83
C VAL A 95 -2.20 7.10 3.66
N PHE A 96 -1.68 6.03 4.21
CA PHE A 96 -0.37 5.50 3.85
C PHE A 96 -0.59 4.19 3.09
N ALA A 97 0.01 4.08 1.92
CA ALA A 97 0.02 2.84 1.13
C ALA A 97 1.42 2.63 0.56
N ALA A 98 1.89 1.39 0.56
CA ALA A 98 3.20 1.06 -0.01
C ALA A 98 3.19 -0.31 -0.67
N ALA A 99 3.96 -0.43 -1.74
CA ALA A 99 4.20 -1.70 -2.43
C ALA A 99 5.70 -1.84 -2.75
N ASP A 100 6.20 -3.03 -2.55
CA ASP A 100 7.59 -3.38 -2.79
C ASP A 100 7.66 -4.50 -3.85
N ASN A 101 8.20 -4.17 -5.01
CA ASN A 101 8.32 -5.10 -6.13
C ASN A 101 9.30 -6.25 -5.87
N HIS A 102 10.29 -6.04 -5.01
CA HIS A 102 11.28 -7.08 -4.72
C HIS A 102 10.67 -8.22 -3.88
N THR A 103 9.81 -7.85 -2.91
CA THR A 103 9.17 -8.82 -2.01
C THR A 103 7.75 -9.19 -2.41
N GLY A 104 7.15 -8.47 -3.36
CA GLY A 104 5.74 -8.59 -3.71
C GLY A 104 4.81 -8.19 -2.57
N SER A 105 5.27 -7.37 -1.59
CA SER A 105 4.45 -6.98 -0.45
C SER A 105 3.69 -5.70 -0.70
N VAL A 106 2.43 -5.66 -0.26
CA VAL A 106 1.58 -4.47 -0.25
C VAL A 106 1.07 -4.24 1.17
N ILE A 107 1.04 -2.99 1.59
CA ILE A 107 0.52 -2.57 2.89
C ILE A 107 -0.23 -1.26 2.78
N ALA A 108 -1.16 -1.04 3.72
CA ALA A 108 -1.82 0.25 3.87
C ALA A 108 -2.18 0.51 5.33
N ASN A 109 -2.26 1.79 5.68
CA ASN A 109 -2.72 2.28 6.97
C ASN A 109 -3.56 3.54 6.79
N PHE A 110 -4.60 3.69 7.60
CA PHE A 110 -5.58 4.77 7.50
C PHE A 110 -5.73 5.43 8.87
N GLN A 111 -5.59 6.74 8.91
CA GLN A 111 -5.73 7.53 10.13
C GLN A 111 -6.81 8.59 9.92
N THR A 112 -7.80 8.60 10.85
CA THR A 112 -8.94 9.51 10.82
C THR A 112 -9.04 10.41 12.05
N SER A 113 -8.25 10.11 13.10
CA SER A 113 -8.18 10.89 14.36
C SER A 113 -6.84 11.61 14.51
N ASP A 114 -6.82 12.64 15.34
CA ASP A 114 -5.63 13.41 15.71
C ASP A 114 -4.90 14.04 14.51
N LEU A 115 -5.64 14.34 13.44
CA LEU A 115 -5.09 14.93 12.24
C LEU A 115 -5.06 16.47 12.33
N GLN A 116 -3.91 17.03 12.00
CA GLN A 116 -3.78 18.47 11.85
C GLN A 116 -4.63 18.96 10.65
N PRO A 117 -5.32 20.11 10.79
CA PRO A 117 -6.05 20.69 9.69
C PRO A 117 -5.08 21.13 8.58
N ILE A 118 -5.47 20.86 7.34
CA ILE A 118 -4.76 21.28 6.13
C ILE A 118 -5.75 22.00 5.20
N GLY A 119 -5.28 22.95 4.41
CA GLY A 119 -6.12 23.73 3.51
C GLY A 119 -6.46 23.01 2.21
N GLU A 120 -5.50 22.26 1.66
CA GLU A 120 -5.62 21.50 0.41
C GLU A 120 -5.10 20.07 0.62
N GLY A 121 -5.53 19.14 -0.25
CA GLY A 121 -5.03 17.78 -0.24
C GLY A 121 -3.54 17.74 -0.61
N MET A 122 -2.80 16.84 0.02
CA MET A 122 -1.36 16.68 -0.23
C MET A 122 -1.03 15.22 -0.53
N PHE A 123 -0.33 14.99 -1.63
CA PHE A 123 0.13 13.69 -2.09
C PHE A 123 1.65 13.63 -2.04
N TYR A 124 2.19 12.80 -1.19
CA TYR A 124 3.62 12.50 -1.10
C TYR A 124 3.87 11.13 -1.72
N ALA A 125 4.75 11.06 -2.69
CA ALA A 125 5.18 9.81 -3.30
C ALA A 125 6.68 9.60 -3.08
N ASP A 126 7.02 8.53 -2.40
CA ASP A 126 8.39 8.10 -2.16
C ASP A 126 8.72 6.89 -3.04
N VAL A 127 9.89 6.93 -3.67
CA VAL A 127 10.45 5.79 -4.41
C VAL A 127 11.82 5.48 -3.85
N VAL A 128 12.01 4.23 -3.48
CA VAL A 128 13.28 3.69 -2.99
C VAL A 128 13.76 2.63 -3.98
N GLU A 129 15.00 2.72 -4.38
CA GLU A 129 15.70 1.76 -5.23
C GLU A 129 17.05 1.44 -4.59
N ASP A 130 17.44 0.16 -4.63
CA ASP A 130 18.72 -0.27 -4.06
C ASP A 130 19.90 0.57 -4.58
N ALA A 131 20.76 0.99 -3.65
CA ALA A 131 21.95 1.78 -3.91
C ALA A 131 21.72 3.19 -4.50
N LYS A 132 20.46 3.69 -4.52
CA LYS A 132 20.14 5.06 -4.93
C LYS A 132 19.52 5.86 -3.77
N PRO A 133 19.72 7.18 -3.73
CA PRO A 133 19.02 8.02 -2.77
C PRO A 133 17.50 7.92 -2.97
N PRO A 134 16.70 7.89 -1.90
CA PRO A 134 15.25 7.95 -2.00
C PRO A 134 14.81 9.21 -2.76
N ARG A 135 13.80 9.08 -3.60
CA ARG A 135 13.19 10.20 -4.33
C ARG A 135 11.82 10.47 -3.75
N ARG A 136 11.51 11.74 -3.51
CA ARG A 136 10.20 12.19 -3.06
C ARG A 136 9.61 13.20 -4.02
N SER A 137 8.38 12.97 -4.43
CA SER A 137 7.53 13.94 -5.10
C SER A 137 6.44 14.43 -4.15
N VAL A 138 6.06 15.69 -4.29
CA VAL A 138 4.97 16.29 -3.52
C VAL A 138 4.05 17.02 -4.48
N VAL A 139 2.75 16.73 -4.39
CA VAL A 139 1.71 17.30 -5.25
C VAL A 139 0.55 17.74 -4.38
N ASP A 140 0.02 18.93 -4.59
CA ASP A 140 -1.24 19.37 -4.02
C ASP A 140 -2.42 18.98 -4.92
N PHE A 141 -3.58 18.72 -4.32
CA PHE A 141 -4.78 18.34 -5.05
C PHE A 141 -6.07 18.84 -4.36
N ARG A 142 -7.17 18.91 -5.11
CA ARG A 142 -8.49 19.30 -4.60
C ARG A 142 -9.57 18.23 -4.77
N GLU A 143 -9.16 17.10 -5.30
CA GLU A 143 -10.03 15.97 -5.57
C GLU A 143 -10.51 15.31 -4.27
N LYS A 144 -11.75 14.78 -4.30
CA LYS A 144 -12.34 14.05 -3.16
C LYS A 144 -12.18 12.54 -3.26
N SER A 145 -11.98 12.01 -4.47
CA SER A 145 -11.75 10.60 -4.73
C SER A 145 -10.26 10.29 -4.66
N PHE A 146 -9.92 9.16 -4.04
CA PHE A 146 -8.54 8.71 -3.95
C PHE A 146 -7.92 8.48 -5.33
N LEU A 147 -8.62 7.74 -6.21
CA LEU A 147 -8.12 7.49 -7.57
C LEU A 147 -7.91 8.78 -8.37
N ARG A 148 -8.78 9.79 -8.19
CA ARG A 148 -8.59 11.10 -8.82
C ARG A 148 -7.36 11.82 -8.29
N ALA A 149 -7.08 11.75 -6.99
CA ALA A 149 -5.85 12.29 -6.43
C ALA A 149 -4.60 11.60 -7.01
N VAL A 150 -4.68 10.27 -7.25
CA VAL A 150 -3.61 9.54 -7.95
C VAL A 150 -3.47 10.00 -9.41
N GLU A 151 -4.56 10.23 -10.13
CA GLU A 151 -4.53 10.76 -11.51
C GLU A 151 -3.86 12.15 -11.55
N VAL A 152 -4.14 13.03 -10.58
CA VAL A 152 -3.48 14.34 -10.45
C VAL A 152 -1.97 14.18 -10.17
N PHE A 153 -1.60 13.27 -9.27
CA PHE A 153 -0.18 12.94 -9.03
C PHE A 153 0.53 12.51 -10.33
N TYR A 154 -0.08 11.63 -11.11
CA TYR A 154 0.51 11.20 -12.39
C TYR A 154 0.66 12.36 -13.37
N SER A 155 -0.35 13.23 -13.48
CA SER A 155 -0.29 14.38 -14.37
C SER A 155 0.79 15.38 -13.97
N GLN A 156 0.92 15.70 -12.68
CA GLN A 156 1.83 16.74 -12.21
C GLN A 156 3.26 16.24 -11.96
N SER A 157 3.42 15.04 -11.42
CA SER A 157 4.73 14.50 -11.04
C SER A 157 5.31 13.57 -12.10
N GLU A 158 4.52 12.62 -12.61
CA GLU A 158 4.96 11.66 -13.62
C GLU A 158 4.84 12.20 -15.06
N GLN A 159 4.19 13.35 -15.23
CA GLN A 159 3.97 14.05 -16.52
C GLN A 159 3.34 13.15 -17.59
N ARG A 160 2.39 12.33 -17.20
CA ARG A 160 1.64 11.44 -18.08
C ARG A 160 0.21 11.24 -17.61
N LEU A 161 -0.69 11.01 -18.57
CA LEU A 161 -2.08 10.71 -18.28
C LEU A 161 -2.21 9.28 -17.74
N VAL A 162 -3.01 9.11 -16.70
CA VAL A 162 -3.44 7.79 -16.19
C VAL A 162 -4.93 7.82 -15.91
N ARG A 163 -5.58 6.68 -16.08
CA ARG A 163 -6.98 6.49 -15.72
C ARG A 163 -7.13 5.16 -14.98
N PHE A 164 -8.05 5.13 -14.02
CA PHE A 164 -8.39 3.94 -13.25
C PHE A 164 -9.86 3.59 -13.42
N PHE A 165 -10.16 2.28 -13.51
CA PHE A 165 -11.51 1.79 -13.71
C PHE A 165 -11.71 0.49 -12.94
N TRP A 166 -12.80 0.37 -12.20
CA TRP A 166 -13.24 -0.89 -11.63
C TRP A 166 -13.89 -1.76 -12.70
N HIS A 167 -13.33 -2.95 -12.95
CA HIS A 167 -13.90 -3.93 -13.89
C HIS A 167 -14.65 -5.01 -13.11
N GLY A 168 -15.67 -4.64 -12.36
CA GLY A 168 -16.34 -5.46 -11.36
C GLY A 168 -16.22 -4.84 -9.98
N GLU A 169 -16.38 -5.63 -8.93
CA GLU A 169 -16.32 -5.14 -7.55
C GLU A 169 -14.89 -5.09 -6.99
N GLU A 170 -14.01 -5.97 -7.47
CA GLU A 170 -12.67 -6.18 -6.90
C GLU A 170 -11.54 -6.23 -7.94
N ASP A 171 -11.85 -6.06 -9.23
CA ASP A 171 -10.88 -6.02 -10.32
C ASP A 171 -10.63 -4.56 -10.74
N LEU A 172 -9.44 -4.03 -10.47
CA LEU A 172 -9.05 -2.68 -10.86
C LEU A 172 -8.15 -2.72 -12.08
N VAL A 173 -8.43 -1.84 -13.03
CA VAL A 173 -7.64 -1.61 -14.25
C VAL A 173 -7.04 -0.21 -14.22
N MET A 174 -5.74 -0.11 -14.40
CA MET A 174 -4.99 1.12 -14.63
C MET A 174 -4.59 1.19 -16.09
N VAL A 175 -4.87 2.30 -16.75
CA VAL A 175 -4.38 2.60 -18.11
C VAL A 175 -3.51 3.85 -18.04
N ALA A 176 -2.23 3.71 -18.38
CA ALA A 176 -1.23 4.77 -18.28
C ALA A 176 -0.58 5.08 -19.63
N ALA A 177 -0.53 6.35 -19.99
CA ALA A 177 0.14 6.82 -21.20
C ALA A 177 1.62 6.40 -21.21
N GLN A 178 2.11 6.02 -22.37
CA GLN A 178 3.52 5.86 -22.68
C GLN A 178 3.92 6.94 -23.70
N PRO A 179 5.21 7.11 -24.03
CA PRO A 179 5.60 8.04 -25.08
C PRO A 179 4.81 7.81 -26.37
N ASP A 180 4.37 8.91 -27.01
CA ASP A 180 3.53 8.89 -28.21
C ASP A 180 2.15 8.22 -28.03
N CYS A 181 1.60 8.25 -26.80
CA CYS A 181 0.28 7.72 -26.50
C CYS A 181 -0.81 8.46 -27.28
N ASP A 182 -1.84 7.71 -27.70
CA ASP A 182 -3.11 8.28 -28.15
C ASP A 182 -3.89 8.81 -26.93
N GLU A 183 -3.54 10.04 -26.51
CA GLU A 183 -4.12 10.66 -25.31
C GLU A 183 -5.60 10.96 -25.46
N GLU A 184 -6.09 11.23 -26.69
CA GLU A 184 -7.51 11.45 -26.95
C GLU A 184 -8.30 10.16 -26.70
N TRP A 185 -7.81 9.02 -27.19
CA TRP A 185 -8.39 7.71 -26.88
C TRP A 185 -8.36 7.43 -25.36
N LEU A 186 -7.21 7.66 -24.70
CA LEU A 186 -7.07 7.39 -23.27
C LEU A 186 -8.01 8.26 -22.42
N ALA A 187 -8.11 9.56 -22.74
CA ALA A 187 -9.02 10.48 -22.07
C ALA A 187 -10.50 10.11 -22.29
N GLY A 188 -10.81 9.56 -23.47
CA GLY A 188 -12.16 9.11 -23.86
C GLY A 188 -12.59 7.76 -23.28
N LEU A 189 -11.69 7.01 -22.60
CA LEU A 189 -12.05 5.74 -22.00
C LEU A 189 -13.15 5.91 -20.94
N THR A 190 -14.09 4.99 -20.94
CA THR A 190 -15.20 4.93 -19.99
C THR A 190 -15.23 3.58 -19.30
N GLN A 191 -16.06 3.46 -18.27
CA GLN A 191 -16.31 2.17 -17.59
C GLN A 191 -16.77 1.07 -18.57
N ASP A 192 -17.58 1.43 -19.57
CA ASP A 192 -18.07 0.46 -20.55
C ASP A 192 -17.01 0.05 -21.56
N SER A 193 -16.14 0.99 -22.00
CA SER A 193 -15.04 0.67 -22.92
C SER A 193 -13.99 -0.23 -22.28
N ILE A 194 -13.80 -0.16 -20.98
CA ILE A 194 -12.89 -1.07 -20.26
C ILE A 194 -13.39 -2.51 -20.25
N ARG A 195 -14.70 -2.72 -20.23
CA ARG A 195 -15.31 -4.09 -20.28
C ARG A 195 -15.07 -4.81 -21.59
N THR A 196 -14.85 -4.07 -22.67
CA THR A 196 -14.60 -4.61 -24.02
C THR A 196 -13.19 -4.41 -24.49
N LEU A 197 -12.32 -3.87 -23.63
CA LEU A 197 -10.96 -3.45 -24.00
C LEU A 197 -10.15 -4.54 -24.70
N ASP A 198 -10.24 -5.78 -24.25
CA ASP A 198 -9.54 -6.95 -24.81
C ASP A 198 -10.00 -7.30 -26.24
N ARG A 199 -11.15 -6.80 -26.66
CA ARG A 199 -11.73 -7.02 -28.02
C ARG A 199 -11.41 -5.85 -28.94
N ASP A 200 -11.35 -4.63 -28.37
CA ASP A 200 -11.25 -3.39 -29.12
C ASP A 200 -9.79 -2.96 -29.34
N VAL A 201 -8.87 -3.47 -28.52
CA VAL A 201 -7.43 -3.14 -28.56
C VAL A 201 -6.59 -4.41 -28.48
N GLU A 202 -5.59 -4.50 -29.36
CA GLU A 202 -4.62 -5.60 -29.30
C GLU A 202 -3.70 -5.43 -28.08
N LEU A 203 -3.81 -6.35 -27.12
CA LEU A 203 -3.04 -6.37 -25.88
C LEU A 203 -1.88 -7.37 -25.97
N SER A 204 -0.66 -6.89 -25.77
CA SER A 204 0.52 -7.74 -25.62
C SER A 204 0.88 -7.87 -24.16
N LEU A 205 0.81 -9.07 -23.59
CA LEU A 205 1.25 -9.34 -22.23
C LEU A 205 2.75 -9.03 -22.11
N LEU A 206 3.11 -8.16 -21.16
CA LEU A 206 4.50 -7.81 -20.86
C LEU A 206 5.04 -8.68 -19.72
N GLU A 207 4.34 -8.70 -18.60
CA GLU A 207 4.77 -9.47 -17.44
C GLU A 207 3.61 -9.79 -16.48
N LYS A 208 3.91 -10.65 -15.51
CA LYS A 208 3.06 -11.03 -14.38
C LYS A 208 3.85 -10.88 -13.10
N ARG A 209 3.22 -10.31 -12.08
CA ARG A 209 3.80 -10.15 -10.74
C ARG A 209 2.84 -10.61 -9.67
N GLN A 210 3.38 -11.25 -8.64
CA GLN A 210 2.61 -11.66 -7.48
C GLN A 210 2.71 -10.62 -6.37
N PHE A 211 1.58 -10.32 -5.72
CA PHE A 211 1.52 -9.42 -4.58
C PHE A 211 0.69 -10.02 -3.46
N THR A 212 1.12 -9.79 -2.22
CA THR A 212 0.41 -10.22 -1.02
C THR A 212 0.31 -9.06 -0.02
N PHE A 213 -0.79 -8.99 0.73
CA PHE A 213 -0.94 -8.02 1.81
C PHE A 213 -0.14 -8.48 3.02
N ARG A 214 1.06 -7.96 3.19
CA ARG A 214 1.96 -8.36 4.27
C ARG A 214 2.84 -7.21 4.75
N CYS A 215 2.78 -6.90 6.04
CA CYS A 215 3.72 -6.02 6.70
C CYS A 215 4.82 -6.85 7.38
N GLY A 216 6.05 -6.52 7.16
CA GLY A 216 7.17 -7.16 7.87
C GLY A 216 7.34 -6.68 9.31
N CYS A 217 6.35 -6.00 9.93
CA CYS A 217 6.43 -5.60 11.34
C CYS A 217 6.24 -6.84 12.24
N ASN A 218 6.94 -6.83 13.34
CA ASN A 218 6.82 -7.80 14.41
C ASN A 218 7.27 -7.17 15.73
N GLN A 219 7.09 -7.87 16.82
CA GLN A 219 7.43 -7.37 18.15
C GLN A 219 8.91 -6.98 18.28
N GLU A 220 9.82 -7.75 17.69
CA GLU A 220 11.27 -7.45 17.75
C GLU A 220 11.60 -6.14 17.06
N ARG A 221 11.07 -5.91 15.85
CA ARG A 221 11.26 -4.64 15.14
C ARG A 221 10.66 -3.46 15.87
N MET A 222 9.53 -3.66 16.57
CA MET A 222 8.95 -2.60 17.39
C MET A 222 9.79 -2.32 18.62
N LEU A 223 10.38 -3.33 19.25
CA LEU A 223 11.36 -3.15 20.32
C LEU A 223 12.60 -2.37 19.83
N ASP A 224 13.15 -2.70 18.66
CA ASP A 224 14.26 -1.97 18.08
C ASP A 224 13.92 -0.50 17.81
N PHE A 225 12.74 -0.26 17.23
CA PHE A 225 12.26 1.08 16.95
C PHE A 225 12.06 1.93 18.21
N MET A 226 11.56 1.32 19.29
CA MET A 226 11.28 2.01 20.56
C MET A 226 12.50 2.13 21.48
N SER A 227 13.55 1.32 21.31
CA SER A 227 14.75 1.31 22.15
C SER A 227 15.41 2.68 22.31
N PRO A 228 15.61 3.51 21.27
CA PRO A 228 16.19 4.84 21.44
C PRO A 228 15.32 5.82 22.23
N VAL A 229 14.01 5.67 22.17
CA VAL A 229 13.05 6.46 22.95
C VAL A 229 13.08 6.01 24.40
N PHE A 230 13.07 4.71 24.64
CA PHE A 230 13.15 4.10 25.95
C PHE A 230 14.41 4.51 26.70
N GLN A 231 15.58 4.50 26.05
CA GLN A 231 16.86 4.91 26.64
C GLN A 231 16.87 6.36 27.14
N ARG A 232 16.09 7.23 26.50
CA ARG A 232 16.06 8.66 26.83
C ARG A 232 15.01 9.03 27.87
N GLN A 233 13.85 8.36 27.86
CA GLN A 233 12.69 8.77 28.64
C GLN A 233 11.78 7.57 29.01
N ALA A 234 12.34 6.52 29.61
CA ALA A 234 11.64 5.30 29.97
C ALA A 234 10.39 5.54 30.87
N ASP A 235 10.53 6.40 31.87
CA ASP A 235 9.44 6.65 32.82
C ASP A 235 8.29 7.46 32.19
N GLU A 236 8.61 8.41 31.33
CA GLU A 236 7.62 9.16 30.55
C GLU A 236 6.91 8.25 29.53
N LEU A 237 7.61 7.28 28.94
CA LEU A 237 7.05 6.36 27.98
C LEU A 237 6.02 5.40 28.62
N PHE A 238 6.31 4.90 29.82
CA PHE A 238 5.49 3.89 30.49
C PHE A 238 4.48 4.48 31.46
N HIS A 239 4.66 5.72 31.99
CA HIS A 239 3.81 6.35 33.00
C HIS A 239 3.52 5.46 34.22
N GLY A 240 4.44 4.52 34.53
CA GLY A 240 4.29 3.55 35.62
C GLY A 240 3.62 2.23 35.24
N ASP A 241 3.12 2.09 34.02
CA ASP A 241 2.53 0.85 33.53
C ASP A 241 3.63 -0.18 33.20
N PRO A 242 3.34 -1.50 33.28
CA PRO A 242 4.28 -2.56 32.96
C PRO A 242 4.47 -2.75 31.44
N SER A 243 3.56 -2.23 30.62
CA SER A 243 3.57 -2.38 29.16
C SER A 243 2.95 -1.17 28.47
N ILE A 244 3.32 -0.97 27.21
CA ILE A 244 2.76 0.03 26.32
C ILE A 244 2.24 -0.61 25.04
N SER A 245 1.24 0.02 24.43
CA SER A 245 0.72 -0.35 23.11
C SER A 245 1.35 0.55 22.05
N VAL A 246 2.04 -0.06 21.08
CA VAL A 246 2.67 0.64 19.96
C VAL A 246 1.99 0.22 18.65
N LEU A 247 1.59 1.18 17.84
CA LEU A 247 0.99 0.92 16.54
C LEU A 247 2.08 0.97 15.45
N CYS A 248 2.08 -0.01 14.58
CA CYS A 248 2.92 0.03 13.38
C CYS A 248 2.48 1.20 12.49
N PRO A 249 3.35 2.18 12.16
CA PRO A 249 2.95 3.33 11.35
C PRO A 249 2.60 2.93 9.91
N ARG A 250 3.04 1.75 9.45
CA ARG A 250 2.87 1.29 8.08
C ARG A 250 1.57 0.53 7.84
N CYS A 251 1.12 -0.29 8.80
CA CYS A 251 -0.07 -1.14 8.63
C CYS A 251 -1.09 -1.03 9.79
N GLY A 252 -0.80 -0.21 10.81
CA GLY A 252 -1.68 -0.05 11.96
C GLY A 252 -1.65 -1.20 12.97
N ALA A 253 -0.89 -2.28 12.73
CA ALA A 253 -0.81 -3.43 13.64
C ALA A 253 -0.40 -3.00 15.04
N ARG A 254 -1.12 -3.52 16.05
CA ARG A 254 -0.88 -3.24 17.46
C ARG A 254 0.11 -4.23 18.02
N HIS A 255 1.15 -3.72 18.68
CA HIS A 255 2.16 -4.50 19.38
C HIS A 255 2.22 -4.07 20.84
N ILE A 256 2.21 -5.03 21.77
CA ILE A 256 2.35 -4.78 23.19
C ILE A 256 3.82 -4.97 23.58
N LEU A 257 4.46 -3.92 24.05
CA LEU A 257 5.85 -3.94 24.48
C LEU A 257 5.91 -3.80 25.99
N THR A 258 6.57 -4.74 26.67
CA THR A 258 6.79 -4.67 28.11
C THR A 258 8.05 -3.88 28.42
N ARG A 259 8.09 -3.23 29.61
CA ARG A 259 9.29 -2.56 30.11
C ARG A 259 10.47 -3.52 30.17
N GLU A 260 10.25 -4.73 30.70
CA GLU A 260 11.28 -5.77 30.81
C GLU A 260 11.90 -6.14 29.45
N ALA A 261 11.07 -6.28 28.39
CA ALA A 261 11.55 -6.60 27.06
C ALA A 261 12.42 -5.47 26.46
N LEU A 262 12.06 -4.20 26.70
CA LEU A 262 12.86 -3.05 26.28
C LEU A 262 14.17 -2.93 27.10
N GLU A 263 14.15 -3.18 28.40
CA GLU A 263 15.35 -3.24 29.23
C GLU A 263 16.31 -4.33 28.74
N ALA A 264 15.80 -5.53 28.48
CA ALA A 264 16.60 -6.64 27.96
C ALA A 264 17.19 -6.33 26.58
N ARG A 265 16.45 -5.59 25.72
CA ARG A 265 16.91 -5.21 24.36
C ARG A 265 18.01 -4.15 24.41
N THR A 266 17.85 -3.15 25.29
CA THR A 266 18.81 -2.05 25.43
C THR A 266 20.08 -2.43 26.18
N SER A 267 20.02 -3.52 26.99
CA SER A 267 21.17 -4.06 27.73
C SER A 267 22.12 -4.92 26.87
N LYS A 268 21.66 -5.34 25.68
CA LYS A 268 22.53 -6.08 24.74
C LYS A 268 23.44 -5.09 24.02
N PRO A 269 24.79 -5.26 24.05
CA PRO A 269 25.67 -4.42 23.27
C PRO A 269 25.33 -4.57 21.77
N SER A 270 25.24 -3.44 21.07
CA SER A 270 25.10 -3.43 19.62
C SER A 270 26.29 -4.18 19.01
N HIS A 271 26.03 -5.32 18.38
CA HIS A 271 27.03 -5.94 17.53
C HIS A 271 27.18 -5.04 16.28
N GLU A 272 28.31 -4.32 16.21
CA GLU A 272 28.83 -3.67 15.00
C GLU A 272 29.05 -4.66 13.87
#